data_c76de049d882833801c5592f2ee31efb
#
_entry.id   c76de049d882833801c5592f2ee31efb
#
_cell.length_a   1.000
_cell.length_b   1.000
_cell.length_c   1.000
_cell.angle_alpha   90.00
_cell.angle_beta   90.00
_cell.angle_gamma   90.00
#
_symmetry.space_group_name_H-M   'P 1'
#
loop_
_entity.id
_entity.type
_entity.pdbx_description
1 polymer ?
#
loop_
_entity_poly.entity_id
_entity_poly.type
_entity_poly.pdbx_seq_one_letter_code
_entity_poly.pdbx_strand_id
1 'polypeptide(L)'
;MEENSGMWLCLDGSVYREDISMVYEAVEGLVQYGLDKGLISEADAVYARNQILDVMGMDEYEEPQGPVESGDLEAILKELLDCAAGTGVLKEDSVVYRDLLDTKLMNCLMPRPGEVVKEFWKRYEESPEKATDWYYGFSQDSDYIRRYRIARDMKWTTDTRYGTLDITVNLSKPEKDPKAIAAAKLARQSGYPKCQLCMENVGYAGRTNHPARNNHRIIPITINDSQWGFQYSPYVYYNEH
;
A
#
# COMPACT_ATOMS: atom_id res chain seq x y z
N MET A 1 2.43 10.57 38.05
CA MET A 1 2.14 9.61 36.97
C MET A 1 0.99 10.22 36.20
N GLU A 2 1.32 11.07 35.25
CA GLU A 2 0.32 11.70 34.36
C GLU A 2 0.20 10.84 33.13
N GLU A 3 -0.99 10.29 32.96
CA GLU A 3 -1.42 9.63 31.74
C GLU A 3 -1.48 10.66 30.62
N ASN A 4 -0.53 10.58 29.71
CA ASN A 4 -0.51 11.38 28.50
C ASN A 4 -1.45 10.71 27.48
N SER A 5 -2.75 10.84 27.71
CA SER A 5 -3.75 10.61 26.67
C SER A 5 -3.60 11.75 25.67
N GLY A 6 -3.09 11.44 24.48
CA GLY A 6 -3.01 12.36 23.34
C GLY A 6 -4.42 12.78 22.92
N MET A 7 -5.01 13.67 23.67
CA MET A 7 -6.32 14.23 23.43
C MET A 7 -6.15 15.46 22.55
N TRP A 8 -6.74 15.42 21.39
CA TRP A 8 -6.93 16.58 20.52
C TRP A 8 -7.76 17.61 21.26
N LEU A 9 -7.12 18.60 21.87
CA LEU A 9 -7.79 19.70 22.56
C LEU A 9 -8.00 20.86 21.60
N CYS A 10 -9.18 20.88 20.94
CA CYS A 10 -9.81 22.15 20.61
C CYS A 10 -10.87 22.47 21.64
N LEU A 11 -10.88 23.70 22.15
CA LEU A 11 -11.59 24.12 23.35
C LEU A 11 -13.12 24.25 23.23
N ASP A 12 -13.74 23.88 22.10
CA ASP A 12 -15.19 24.03 21.89
C ASP A 12 -15.95 22.78 21.39
N GLY A 13 -15.30 21.66 21.20
CA GLY A 13 -15.96 20.39 20.85
C GLY A 13 -16.55 20.30 19.43
N SER A 14 -16.55 21.35 18.64
CA SER A 14 -17.13 21.40 17.30
C SER A 14 -16.17 20.86 16.22
N VAL A 15 -14.91 21.19 16.29
CA VAL A 15 -13.87 20.72 15.37
C VAL A 15 -13.67 19.22 15.49
N TYR A 16 -13.87 18.67 16.67
CA TYR A 16 -13.67 17.25 16.98
C TYR A 16 -14.68 16.31 16.28
N ARG A 17 -15.91 16.77 16.03
CA ARG A 17 -16.93 15.93 15.38
C ARG A 17 -16.79 15.89 13.86
N GLU A 18 -16.38 16.99 13.25
CA GLU A 18 -16.17 17.04 11.80
C GLU A 18 -14.94 16.24 11.39
N ASP A 19 -13.82 16.34 12.15
CA ASP A 19 -12.60 15.58 11.88
C ASP A 19 -12.81 14.06 12.03
N ILE A 20 -13.57 13.62 13.06
CA ILE A 20 -13.88 12.21 13.27
C ILE A 20 -14.81 11.68 12.17
N SER A 21 -15.80 12.45 11.74
CA SER A 21 -16.71 12.08 10.65
C SER A 21 -15.96 11.86 9.35
N MET A 22 -14.99 12.73 9.01
CA MET A 22 -14.14 12.58 7.82
C MET A 22 -13.31 11.28 7.87
N VAL A 23 -12.81 10.90 9.04
CA VAL A 23 -12.06 9.66 9.19
C VAL A 23 -12.94 8.44 8.95
N TYR A 24 -14.19 8.43 9.47
CA TYR A 24 -15.13 7.34 9.20
C TYR A 24 -15.52 7.29 7.72
N GLU A 25 -15.69 8.43 7.07
CA GLU A 25 -15.89 8.50 5.61
C GLU A 25 -14.67 7.96 4.85
N ALA A 26 -13.46 8.23 5.30
CA ALA A 26 -12.24 7.67 4.71
C ALA A 26 -12.13 6.16 4.92
N VAL A 27 -12.54 5.63 6.08
CA VAL A 27 -12.62 4.18 6.33
C VAL A 27 -13.60 3.53 5.36
N GLU A 28 -14.82 4.07 5.22
CA GLU A 28 -15.82 3.55 4.27
C GLU A 28 -15.38 3.73 2.82
N GLY A 29 -14.77 4.85 2.48
CA GLY A 29 -14.20 5.10 1.16
C GLY A 29 -13.15 4.04 0.78
N LEU A 30 -12.32 3.62 1.74
CA LEU A 30 -11.34 2.56 1.52
C LEU A 30 -12.01 1.19 1.34
N VAL A 31 -13.06 0.88 2.12
CA VAL A 31 -13.85 -0.35 1.95
C VAL A 31 -14.54 -0.36 0.58
N GLN A 32 -15.19 0.76 0.19
CA GLN A 32 -15.84 0.91 -1.10
C GLN A 32 -14.84 0.78 -2.26
N TYR A 33 -13.64 1.35 -2.11
CA TYR A 33 -12.56 1.14 -3.07
C TYR A 33 -12.24 -0.35 -3.26
N GLY A 34 -12.15 -1.10 -2.16
CA GLY A 34 -11.91 -2.55 -2.21
C GLY A 34 -13.00 -3.31 -2.97
N LEU A 35 -14.27 -2.93 -2.79
CA LEU A 35 -15.41 -3.48 -3.50
C LEU A 35 -15.38 -3.12 -4.99
N ASP A 36 -15.19 -1.86 -5.34
CA ASP A 36 -15.17 -1.36 -6.71
C ASP A 36 -14.03 -1.97 -7.54
N LYS A 37 -12.90 -2.25 -6.89
CA LYS A 37 -11.74 -2.92 -7.52
C LYS A 37 -11.81 -4.45 -7.48
N GLY A 38 -12.82 -5.00 -6.83
CA GLY A 38 -12.96 -6.46 -6.69
C GLY A 38 -11.83 -7.09 -5.87
N LEU A 39 -11.20 -6.33 -4.98
CA LEU A 39 -10.21 -6.83 -4.02
C LEU A 39 -10.90 -7.62 -2.90
N ILE A 40 -12.09 -7.19 -2.51
CA ILE A 40 -12.98 -7.85 -1.54
C ILE A 40 -14.37 -8.02 -2.14
N SER A 41 -15.15 -8.91 -1.56
CA SER A 41 -16.58 -9.07 -1.86
C SER A 41 -17.45 -8.32 -0.85
N GLU A 42 -18.75 -8.15 -1.15
CA GLU A 42 -19.73 -7.59 -0.21
C GLU A 42 -19.73 -8.34 1.14
N ALA A 43 -19.52 -9.65 1.12
CA ALA A 43 -19.46 -10.45 2.32
C ALA A 43 -18.24 -10.13 3.23
N ASP A 44 -17.19 -9.55 2.65
CA ASP A 44 -15.97 -9.19 3.35
C ASP A 44 -15.98 -7.74 3.87
N ALA A 45 -16.93 -6.91 3.46
CA ALA A 45 -16.93 -5.47 3.75
C ALA A 45 -16.85 -5.15 5.24
N VAL A 46 -17.70 -5.80 6.06
CA VAL A 46 -17.69 -5.61 7.52
C VAL A 46 -16.37 -6.07 8.14
N TYR A 47 -15.83 -7.21 7.66
CA TYR A 47 -14.53 -7.70 8.13
C TYR A 47 -13.42 -6.72 7.79
N ALA A 48 -13.37 -6.24 6.56
CA ALA A 48 -12.36 -5.28 6.10
C ALA A 48 -12.42 -3.97 6.91
N ARG A 49 -13.62 -3.41 7.11
CA ARG A 49 -13.83 -2.25 7.98
C ARG A 49 -13.25 -2.46 9.37
N ASN A 50 -13.62 -3.55 10.03
CA ASN A 50 -13.14 -3.84 11.39
C ASN A 50 -11.62 -4.02 11.44
N GLN A 51 -10.99 -4.57 10.40
CA GLN A 51 -9.53 -4.66 10.29
C GLN A 51 -8.88 -3.28 10.09
N ILE A 52 -9.52 -2.38 9.32
CA ILE A 52 -9.03 -1.00 9.14
C ILE A 52 -9.11 -0.26 10.48
N LEU A 53 -10.23 -0.36 11.20
CA LEU A 53 -10.40 0.25 12.53
C LEU A 53 -9.35 -0.26 13.52
N ASP A 54 -9.08 -1.56 13.57
CA ASP A 54 -8.03 -2.16 14.40
C ASP A 54 -6.63 -1.60 14.04
N VAL A 55 -6.31 -1.53 12.76
CA VAL A 55 -5.03 -0.96 12.27
C VAL A 55 -4.89 0.52 12.66
N MET A 56 -6.01 1.26 12.66
CA MET A 56 -6.07 2.67 13.04
C MET A 56 -6.16 2.89 14.56
N GLY A 57 -6.27 1.80 15.36
CA GLY A 57 -6.43 1.89 16.81
C GLY A 57 -7.72 2.59 17.23
N MET A 58 -8.80 2.39 16.48
CA MET A 58 -10.11 3.02 16.71
C MET A 58 -11.05 2.03 17.38
N ASP A 59 -11.50 2.37 18.59
CA ASP A 59 -12.46 1.56 19.39
C ASP A 59 -13.91 1.98 19.14
N GLU A 60 -14.14 3.14 18.52
CA GLU A 60 -15.46 3.68 18.20
C GLU A 60 -15.62 3.81 16.69
N TYR A 61 -16.86 3.67 16.23
CA TYR A 61 -17.23 3.82 14.83
C TYR A 61 -18.67 4.30 14.71
N GLU A 62 -18.88 5.32 13.89
CA GLU A 62 -20.21 5.79 13.51
C GLU A 62 -20.34 5.65 11.96
N GLU A 63 -21.42 5.01 11.53
CA GLU A 63 -21.69 4.87 10.11
C GLU A 63 -21.96 6.24 9.48
N PRO A 64 -21.27 6.61 8.39
CA PRO A 64 -21.51 7.89 7.70
C PRO A 64 -22.95 8.06 7.26
N GLN A 65 -23.44 9.29 7.28
CA GLN A 65 -24.81 9.62 6.87
C GLN A 65 -24.95 9.62 5.34
N GLY A 66 -25.14 8.44 4.77
CA GLY A 66 -25.37 8.25 3.32
C GLY A 66 -24.29 7.42 2.64
N PRO A 67 -24.45 7.18 1.33
CA PRO A 67 -23.49 6.38 0.57
C PRO A 67 -22.16 7.11 0.42
N VAL A 68 -21.07 6.42 0.71
CA VAL A 68 -19.71 6.90 0.52
C VAL A 68 -19.19 6.35 -0.80
N GLU A 69 -18.72 7.22 -1.68
CA GLU A 69 -18.06 6.84 -2.93
C GLU A 69 -16.57 6.54 -2.67
N SER A 70 -15.98 5.64 -3.44
CA SER A 70 -14.58 5.24 -3.27
C SER A 70 -13.56 6.37 -3.52
N GLY A 71 -13.92 7.39 -4.28
CA GLY A 71 -13.06 8.54 -4.53
C GLY A 71 -11.63 8.20 -5.01
N ASP A 72 -10.69 9.11 -4.74
CA ASP A 72 -9.27 8.94 -5.05
C ASP A 72 -8.53 8.23 -3.91
N LEU A 73 -7.89 7.10 -4.21
CA LEU A 73 -7.18 6.29 -3.21
C LEU A 73 -6.08 7.08 -2.48
N GLU A 74 -5.33 7.95 -3.21
CA GLU A 74 -4.28 8.77 -2.58
C GLU A 74 -4.87 9.70 -1.52
N ALA A 75 -6.03 10.29 -1.80
CA ALA A 75 -6.72 11.18 -0.86
C ALA A 75 -7.24 10.41 0.36
N ILE A 76 -7.87 9.26 0.16
CA ILE A 76 -8.37 8.39 1.24
C ILE A 76 -7.23 7.95 2.16
N LEU A 77 -6.15 7.41 1.58
CA LEU A 77 -4.99 6.96 2.36
C LEU A 77 -4.31 8.12 3.08
N LYS A 78 -4.23 9.30 2.43
CA LYS A 78 -3.67 10.49 3.07
C LYS A 78 -4.46 10.88 4.31
N GLU A 79 -5.78 10.91 4.25
CA GLU A 79 -6.65 11.23 5.39
C GLU A 79 -6.43 10.26 6.56
N LEU A 80 -6.42 8.96 6.29
CA LEU A 80 -6.17 7.94 7.30
C LEU A 80 -4.76 8.06 7.91
N LEU A 81 -3.75 8.35 7.10
CA LEU A 81 -2.36 8.50 7.57
C LEU A 81 -2.17 9.79 8.38
N ASP A 82 -2.85 10.88 8.03
CA ASP A 82 -2.81 12.13 8.78
C ASP A 82 -3.50 11.97 10.14
N CYS A 83 -4.64 11.28 10.18
CA CYS A 83 -5.29 10.90 11.43
C CYS A 83 -4.35 10.03 12.30
N ALA A 84 -3.74 9.00 11.72
CA ALA A 84 -2.81 8.12 12.44
C ALA A 84 -1.56 8.85 12.98
N ALA A 85 -1.10 9.88 12.28
CA ALA A 85 -0.01 10.74 12.76
C ALA A 85 -0.45 11.58 13.97
N GLY A 86 -1.65 12.13 13.91
CA GLY A 86 -2.19 12.94 14.97
C GLY A 86 -2.60 12.16 16.22
N THR A 87 -3.10 10.95 16.08
CA THR A 87 -3.51 10.07 17.19
C THR A 87 -2.35 9.28 17.81
N GLY A 88 -1.16 9.35 17.23
CA GLY A 88 0.02 8.63 17.72
C GLY A 88 0.06 7.14 17.34
N VAL A 89 -0.80 6.68 16.44
CA VAL A 89 -0.74 5.34 15.83
C VAL A 89 0.57 5.19 15.03
N LEU A 90 0.99 6.26 14.33
CA LEU A 90 2.34 6.33 13.78
C LEU A 90 3.35 6.62 14.88
N LYS A 91 4.41 5.82 14.96
CA LYS A 91 5.52 6.03 15.91
C LYS A 91 6.30 7.32 15.61
N GLU A 92 6.34 7.72 14.37
CA GLU A 92 7.00 8.91 13.85
C GLU A 92 6.31 9.29 12.54
N ASP A 93 6.02 10.56 12.34
CA ASP A 93 5.49 11.04 11.06
C ASP A 93 6.62 11.19 10.03
N SER A 94 6.95 10.09 9.40
CA SER A 94 7.94 10.01 8.34
C SER A 94 7.44 9.14 7.19
N VAL A 95 7.99 9.36 5.99
CA VAL A 95 7.64 8.59 4.78
C VAL A 95 7.73 7.08 5.03
N VAL A 96 8.73 6.62 5.79
CA VAL A 96 8.92 5.20 6.08
C VAL A 96 7.77 4.64 6.93
N TYR A 97 7.38 5.33 8.00
CA TYR A 97 6.29 4.87 8.86
C TYR A 97 4.93 5.01 8.18
N ARG A 98 4.73 6.08 7.39
CA ARG A 98 3.53 6.22 6.55
C ARG A 98 3.42 5.08 5.54
N ASP A 99 4.51 4.73 4.85
CA ASP A 99 4.54 3.58 3.91
C ASP A 99 4.29 2.24 4.60
N LEU A 100 4.73 2.05 5.84
CA LEU A 100 4.46 0.84 6.60
C LEU A 100 2.98 0.73 7.01
N LEU A 101 2.35 1.84 7.38
CA LEU A 101 0.94 1.85 7.77
C LEU A 101 0.02 1.74 6.55
N ASP A 102 0.29 2.47 5.49
CA ASP A 102 -0.39 2.42 4.20
C ASP A 102 -0.54 0.96 3.70
N THR A 103 0.57 0.23 3.63
CA THR A 103 0.51 -1.17 3.21
C THR A 103 -0.28 -2.08 4.16
N LYS A 104 -0.40 -1.74 5.45
CA LYS A 104 -1.26 -2.48 6.40
C LYS A 104 -2.73 -2.19 6.13
N LEU A 105 -3.08 -0.92 5.88
CA LEU A 105 -4.44 -0.53 5.52
C LEU A 105 -4.86 -1.24 4.23
N MET A 106 -4.04 -1.18 3.19
CA MET A 106 -4.31 -1.90 1.95
C MET A 106 -4.42 -3.41 2.14
N ASN A 107 -3.66 -4.00 3.06
CA ASN A 107 -3.75 -5.44 3.34
C ASN A 107 -5.10 -5.86 3.91
N CYS A 108 -5.86 -4.96 4.55
CA CYS A 108 -7.21 -5.25 5.03
C CYS A 108 -8.18 -5.58 3.88
N LEU A 109 -7.88 -5.09 2.67
CA LEU A 109 -8.65 -5.32 1.45
C LEU A 109 -8.11 -6.49 0.60
N MET A 110 -6.98 -7.09 0.99
CA MET A 110 -6.29 -8.01 0.09
C MET A 110 -6.82 -9.44 0.18
N PRO A 111 -7.11 -10.08 -0.97
CA PRO A 111 -7.37 -11.51 -1.03
C PRO A 111 -6.21 -12.31 -0.47
N ARG A 112 -6.48 -13.51 0.03
CA ARG A 112 -5.43 -14.43 0.47
C ARG A 112 -4.51 -14.80 -0.70
N PRO A 113 -3.20 -15.03 -0.45
CA PRO A 113 -2.26 -15.39 -1.52
C PRO A 113 -2.71 -16.56 -2.38
N GLY A 114 -3.31 -17.59 -1.78
CA GLY A 114 -3.80 -18.75 -2.51
C GLY A 114 -4.94 -18.44 -3.48
N GLU A 115 -5.79 -17.46 -3.19
CA GLU A 115 -6.88 -17.03 -4.06
C GLU A 115 -6.33 -16.27 -5.27
N VAL A 116 -5.37 -15.38 -5.05
CA VAL A 116 -4.69 -14.63 -6.13
C VAL A 116 -3.93 -15.58 -7.05
N VAL A 117 -3.20 -16.54 -6.49
CA VAL A 117 -2.49 -17.56 -7.29
C VAL A 117 -3.46 -18.42 -8.09
N LYS A 118 -4.57 -18.84 -7.49
CA LYS A 118 -5.61 -19.63 -8.18
C LYS A 118 -6.23 -18.83 -9.34
N GLU A 119 -6.56 -17.57 -9.12
CA GLU A 119 -7.16 -16.72 -10.15
C GLU A 119 -6.16 -16.43 -11.28
N PHE A 120 -4.88 -16.21 -10.97
CA PHE A 120 -3.82 -16.06 -11.96
C PHE A 120 -3.74 -17.27 -12.89
N TRP A 121 -3.65 -18.48 -12.33
CA TRP A 121 -3.52 -19.69 -13.14
C TRP A 121 -4.78 -20.02 -13.92
N LYS A 122 -5.98 -19.75 -13.37
CA LYS A 122 -7.23 -19.88 -14.10
C LYS A 122 -7.25 -19.01 -15.36
N ARG A 123 -6.79 -17.74 -15.25
CA ARG A 123 -6.69 -16.83 -16.41
C ARG A 123 -5.59 -17.25 -17.37
N TYR A 124 -4.51 -17.80 -16.84
CA TYR A 124 -3.41 -18.31 -17.65
C TYR A 124 -3.81 -19.50 -18.55
N GLU A 125 -4.74 -20.34 -18.08
CA GLU A 125 -5.33 -21.40 -18.90
C GLU A 125 -6.09 -20.87 -20.11
N GLU A 126 -6.67 -19.66 -19.99
CA GLU A 126 -7.32 -18.98 -21.11
C GLU A 126 -6.28 -18.33 -22.04
N SER A 127 -5.37 -17.53 -21.46
CA SER A 127 -4.30 -16.84 -22.16
C SER A 127 -3.25 -16.33 -21.14
N PRO A 128 -1.94 -16.53 -21.41
CA PRO A 128 -0.87 -15.91 -20.61
C PRO A 128 -1.03 -14.38 -20.50
N GLU A 129 -1.40 -13.72 -21.60
CA GLU A 129 -1.63 -12.27 -21.66
C GLU A 129 -2.74 -11.84 -20.68
N LYS A 130 -3.91 -12.52 -20.70
CA LYS A 130 -5.00 -12.23 -19.74
C LYS A 130 -4.57 -12.36 -18.29
N ALA A 131 -3.71 -13.33 -17.98
CA ALA A 131 -3.23 -13.53 -16.62
C ALA A 131 -2.28 -12.41 -16.19
N THR A 132 -1.34 -12.02 -17.07
CA THR A 132 -0.36 -10.98 -16.79
C THR A 132 -1.02 -9.60 -16.71
N ASP A 133 -1.95 -9.28 -17.62
CA ASP A 133 -2.70 -8.02 -17.61
C ASP A 133 -3.55 -7.88 -16.34
N TRP A 134 -4.28 -8.95 -15.99
CA TRP A 134 -5.03 -8.97 -14.74
C TRP A 134 -4.12 -8.77 -13.52
N TYR A 135 -3.00 -9.48 -13.47
CA TYR A 135 -2.08 -9.38 -12.33
C TYR A 135 -1.38 -8.01 -12.26
N TYR A 136 -1.15 -7.38 -13.40
CA TYR A 136 -0.67 -6.00 -13.46
C TYR A 136 -1.70 -5.03 -12.88
N GLY A 137 -2.96 -5.10 -13.33
CA GLY A 137 -4.07 -4.32 -12.79
C GLY A 137 -4.25 -4.55 -11.29
N PHE A 138 -4.24 -5.82 -10.85
CA PHE A 138 -4.29 -6.19 -9.44
C PHE A 138 -3.14 -5.55 -8.62
N SER A 139 -1.92 -5.55 -9.18
CA SER A 139 -0.75 -4.94 -8.52
C SER A 139 -0.86 -3.41 -8.42
N GLN A 140 -1.61 -2.77 -9.32
CA GLN A 140 -1.94 -1.35 -9.26
C GLN A 140 -3.06 -1.08 -8.25
N ASP A 141 -4.14 -1.86 -8.30
CA ASP A 141 -5.31 -1.69 -7.44
C ASP A 141 -5.00 -2.02 -5.97
N SER A 142 -4.03 -2.87 -5.70
CA SER A 142 -3.50 -3.14 -4.36
C SER A 142 -2.56 -2.07 -3.82
N ASP A 143 -2.33 -0.99 -4.56
CA ASP A 143 -1.34 0.06 -4.28
C ASP A 143 0.10 -0.47 -4.12
N TYR A 144 0.39 -1.67 -4.61
CA TYR A 144 1.76 -2.16 -4.68
C TYR A 144 2.55 -1.39 -5.75
N ILE A 145 1.93 -1.16 -6.93
CA ILE A 145 2.40 -0.23 -7.96
C ILE A 145 1.69 1.10 -7.74
N ARG A 146 2.35 2.04 -7.09
CA ARG A 146 1.79 3.33 -6.70
C ARG A 146 1.70 4.29 -7.87
N ARG A 147 0.56 4.25 -8.59
CA ARG A 147 0.34 5.04 -9.81
C ARG A 147 0.55 6.53 -9.60
N TYR A 148 0.07 7.09 -8.49
CA TYR A 148 0.21 8.51 -8.16
C TYR A 148 1.67 8.93 -7.95
N ARG A 149 2.53 8.05 -7.40
CA ARG A 149 3.96 8.32 -7.29
C ARG A 149 4.65 8.25 -8.65
N ILE A 150 4.30 7.25 -9.47
CA ILE A 150 4.85 7.06 -10.82
C ILE A 150 4.44 8.21 -11.74
N ALA A 151 3.22 8.76 -11.59
CA ALA A 151 2.76 9.90 -12.37
C ALA A 151 3.60 11.19 -12.15
N ARG A 152 4.37 11.25 -11.07
CA ARG A 152 5.31 12.35 -10.79
C ARG A 152 6.67 12.16 -11.46
N ASP A 153 6.97 10.97 -12.00
CA ASP A 153 8.23 10.70 -12.67
C ASP A 153 8.33 11.53 -13.96
N MET A 154 9.48 12.14 -14.17
CA MET A 154 9.76 12.93 -15.37
C MET A 154 10.48 12.06 -16.39
N LYS A 155 9.99 12.03 -17.63
CA LYS A 155 10.55 11.24 -18.71
C LYS A 155 10.62 12.07 -19.97
N TRP A 156 11.76 12.02 -20.66
CA TRP A 156 11.94 12.63 -21.97
C TRP A 156 13.02 11.90 -22.75
N THR A 157 13.05 12.15 -24.06
CA THR A 157 14.09 11.64 -24.95
C THR A 157 15.02 12.77 -25.40
N THR A 158 16.26 12.45 -25.70
CA THR A 158 17.21 13.38 -26.33
C THR A 158 18.06 12.65 -27.34
N ASP A 159 18.27 13.31 -28.51
CA ASP A 159 19.11 12.77 -29.53
C ASP A 159 20.58 13.07 -29.24
N THR A 160 21.43 12.07 -29.45
CA THR A 160 22.87 12.17 -29.32
C THR A 160 23.56 11.59 -30.52
N ARG A 161 24.86 11.82 -30.65
CA ARG A 161 25.69 11.20 -31.71
C ARG A 161 25.71 9.66 -31.65
N TYR A 162 25.24 9.06 -30.57
CA TYR A 162 25.21 7.60 -30.38
C TYR A 162 23.78 7.02 -30.50
N GLY A 163 22.80 7.85 -30.84
CA GLY A 163 21.38 7.50 -30.90
C GLY A 163 20.53 8.29 -29.92
N THR A 164 19.25 7.99 -29.90
CA THR A 164 18.28 8.57 -28.96
C THR A 164 18.47 7.95 -27.58
N LEU A 165 18.54 8.79 -26.55
CA LEU A 165 18.58 8.38 -25.12
C LEU A 165 17.25 8.68 -24.47
N ASP A 166 16.74 7.69 -23.71
CA ASP A 166 15.65 7.89 -22.78
C ASP A 166 16.20 8.39 -21.44
N ILE A 167 15.67 9.50 -20.95
CA ILE A 167 16.07 10.09 -19.68
C ILE A 167 14.88 10.04 -18.74
N THR A 168 15.10 9.54 -17.52
CA THR A 168 14.09 9.46 -16.48
C THR A 168 14.61 10.08 -15.20
N VAL A 169 13.81 10.97 -14.60
CA VAL A 169 13.95 11.38 -13.20
C VAL A 169 12.90 10.64 -12.40
N ASN A 170 13.32 9.64 -11.67
CA ASN A 170 12.43 8.76 -10.92
C ASN A 170 12.12 9.39 -9.54
N LEU A 171 11.01 10.15 -9.46
CA LEU A 171 10.52 10.77 -8.24
C LEU A 171 9.64 9.81 -7.43
N SER A 172 9.18 8.71 -8.03
CA SER A 172 8.37 7.68 -7.36
C SER A 172 9.18 6.86 -6.35
N LYS A 173 10.50 6.80 -6.54
CA LYS A 173 11.41 6.13 -5.61
C LYS A 173 11.84 7.12 -4.53
N PRO A 174 11.43 6.94 -3.27
CA PRO A 174 11.83 7.85 -2.20
C PRO A 174 13.36 7.90 -2.10
N GLU A 175 13.90 9.11 -2.10
CA GLU A 175 15.31 9.29 -1.75
C GLU A 175 15.55 8.77 -0.34
N LYS A 176 16.63 8.03 -0.19
CA LYS A 176 17.02 7.55 1.12
C LYS A 176 17.56 8.75 1.92
N ASP A 177 16.75 9.25 2.86
CA ASP A 177 17.22 10.25 3.83
C ASP A 177 18.53 9.77 4.48
N PRO A 178 19.61 10.58 4.49
CA PRO A 178 20.87 10.24 5.16
C PRO A 178 20.67 9.85 6.62
N LYS A 179 19.73 10.46 7.34
CA LYS A 179 19.35 10.10 8.72
C LYS A 179 18.72 8.71 8.80
N ALA A 180 17.80 8.40 7.86
CA ALA A 180 17.18 7.07 7.76
C ALA A 180 18.23 5.99 7.42
N ILE A 181 19.22 6.30 6.56
CA ILE A 181 20.34 5.38 6.26
C ILE A 181 21.18 5.14 7.52
N ALA A 182 21.50 6.18 8.29
CA ALA A 182 22.27 6.06 9.50
C ALA A 182 21.51 5.25 10.57
N ALA A 183 20.22 5.53 10.77
CA ALA A 183 19.37 4.80 11.69
C ALA A 183 19.22 3.32 11.29
N ALA A 184 19.06 3.04 9.97
CA ALA A 184 18.99 1.68 9.45
C ALA A 184 20.28 0.88 9.67
N LYS A 185 21.44 1.53 9.66
CA LYS A 185 22.73 0.88 9.99
C LYS A 185 22.83 0.49 11.46
N LEU A 186 22.22 1.28 12.35
CA LEU A 186 22.20 1.01 13.79
C LEU A 186 21.08 0.06 14.20
N ALA A 187 20.05 -0.11 13.34
CA ALA A 187 18.96 -1.01 13.60
C ALA A 187 19.44 -2.47 13.63
N ARG A 188 18.82 -3.27 14.51
CA ARG A 188 19.09 -4.71 14.59
C ARG A 188 18.91 -5.35 13.22
N GLN A 189 19.98 -5.94 12.70
CA GLN A 189 19.92 -6.72 11.46
C GLN A 189 19.14 -8.02 11.74
N SER A 190 18.01 -8.17 11.07
CA SER A 190 17.24 -9.42 11.09
C SER A 190 17.59 -10.23 9.86
N GLY A 191 17.85 -11.51 10.03
CA GLY A 191 18.08 -12.43 8.90
C GLY A 191 16.83 -12.81 8.12
N TYR A 192 15.65 -12.27 8.49
CA TYR A 192 14.38 -12.58 7.82
C TYR A 192 13.59 -11.28 7.56
N PRO A 193 12.97 -11.11 6.38
CA PRO A 193 13.25 -11.86 5.15
C PRO A 193 14.69 -11.59 4.64
N LYS A 194 15.30 -12.58 3.99
CA LYS A 194 16.70 -12.46 3.51
C LYS A 194 16.81 -11.60 2.26
N CYS A 195 15.83 -11.70 1.37
CA CYS A 195 15.82 -11.05 0.06
C CYS A 195 14.48 -10.36 -0.14
N GLN A 196 14.50 -9.10 -0.64
CA GLN A 196 13.28 -8.32 -0.88
C GLN A 196 12.38 -8.90 -2.00
N LEU A 197 12.93 -9.75 -2.87
CA LEU A 197 12.25 -10.32 -4.04
C LEU A 197 11.77 -11.76 -3.81
N CYS A 198 12.06 -12.35 -2.65
CA CYS A 198 11.73 -13.75 -2.38
C CYS A 198 10.30 -13.92 -1.86
N MET A 199 9.75 -15.12 -2.04
CA MET A 199 8.41 -15.52 -1.60
C MET A 199 8.15 -15.25 -0.11
N GLU A 200 9.18 -15.29 0.72
CA GLU A 200 9.10 -15.01 2.16
C GLU A 200 8.62 -13.58 2.50
N ASN A 201 8.56 -12.69 1.51
CA ASN A 201 8.05 -11.33 1.68
C ASN A 201 6.52 -11.23 1.53
N VAL A 202 5.84 -12.23 1.00
CA VAL A 202 4.38 -12.17 0.82
C VAL A 202 3.70 -11.98 2.19
N GLY A 203 2.99 -10.86 2.35
CA GLY A 203 2.35 -10.51 3.62
C GLY A 203 3.29 -9.99 4.72
N TYR A 204 4.57 -9.76 4.42
CA TYR A 204 5.51 -9.24 5.41
C TYR A 204 5.21 -7.79 5.78
N ALA A 205 5.02 -7.53 7.07
CA ALA A 205 4.61 -6.22 7.59
C ALA A 205 5.66 -5.10 7.45
N GLY A 206 6.90 -5.46 7.14
CA GLY A 206 7.97 -4.49 6.99
C GLY A 206 8.58 -4.01 8.32
N ARG A 207 9.63 -3.23 8.20
CA ARG A 207 10.30 -2.50 9.26
C ARG A 207 11.11 -1.35 8.64
N THR A 208 11.66 -0.46 9.44
CA THR A 208 12.37 0.74 8.96
C THR A 208 13.50 0.50 7.97
N ASN A 209 14.13 -0.67 8.00
CA ASN A 209 15.21 -1.07 7.09
C ASN A 209 14.83 -2.17 6.09
N HIS A 210 13.56 -2.55 6.03
CA HIS A 210 13.04 -3.53 5.08
C HIS A 210 11.59 -3.18 4.71
N PRO A 211 11.26 -2.93 3.44
CA PRO A 211 9.95 -2.46 3.05
C PRO A 211 8.85 -3.48 3.39
N ALA A 212 7.66 -2.98 3.66
CA ALA A 212 6.48 -3.82 3.80
C ALA A 212 6.11 -4.49 2.47
N ARG A 213 5.46 -5.64 2.56
CA ARG A 213 4.91 -6.41 1.44
C ARG A 213 3.51 -6.95 1.78
N ASN A 214 2.79 -6.25 2.67
CA ASN A 214 1.45 -6.63 3.10
C ASN A 214 0.47 -6.68 1.92
N ASN A 215 0.53 -5.67 1.06
CA ASN A 215 -0.31 -5.48 -0.11
C ASN A 215 0.26 -6.14 -1.38
N HIS A 216 1.25 -7.02 -1.26
CA HIS A 216 1.85 -7.70 -2.40
C HIS A 216 1.59 -9.22 -2.37
N ARG A 217 1.35 -9.78 -3.54
CA ARG A 217 1.12 -11.22 -3.74
C ARG A 217 2.02 -11.70 -4.88
N ILE A 218 3.00 -12.53 -4.57
CA ILE A 218 3.93 -13.10 -5.55
C ILE A 218 3.33 -14.38 -6.11
N ILE A 219 3.40 -14.57 -7.43
CA ILE A 219 2.94 -15.79 -8.10
C ILE A 219 4.08 -16.79 -8.12
N PRO A 220 3.96 -17.94 -7.44
CA PRO A 220 4.97 -18.99 -7.51
C PRO A 220 4.91 -19.71 -8.85
N ILE A 221 6.07 -19.91 -9.46
CA ILE A 221 6.24 -20.62 -10.73
C ILE A 221 7.32 -21.68 -10.56
N THR A 222 7.10 -22.87 -11.09
CA THR A 222 8.10 -23.95 -11.14
C THR A 222 8.61 -24.10 -12.56
N ILE A 223 9.92 -23.93 -12.76
CA ILE A 223 10.58 -24.11 -14.05
C ILE A 223 11.78 -25.03 -13.85
N ASN A 224 11.79 -26.19 -14.54
CA ASN A 224 12.86 -27.18 -14.43
C ASN A 224 13.24 -27.51 -12.99
N ASP A 225 12.25 -27.86 -12.18
CA ASP A 225 12.37 -28.18 -10.74
C ASP A 225 12.87 -27.03 -9.84
N SER A 226 13.03 -25.84 -10.40
CA SER A 226 13.40 -24.63 -9.66
C SER A 226 12.16 -23.78 -9.35
N GLN A 227 12.10 -23.26 -8.12
CA GLN A 227 11.03 -22.38 -7.68
C GLN A 227 11.38 -20.93 -7.99
N TRP A 228 10.46 -20.24 -8.65
CA TRP A 228 10.56 -18.83 -9.01
C TRP A 228 9.38 -18.05 -8.45
N GLY A 229 9.56 -16.74 -8.24
CA GLY A 229 8.49 -15.82 -7.91
C GLY A 229 8.29 -14.83 -9.05
N PHE A 230 7.12 -14.84 -9.68
CA PHE A 230 6.74 -13.83 -10.66
C PHE A 230 6.07 -12.65 -9.94
N GLN A 231 6.55 -11.45 -10.22
CA GLN A 231 6.02 -10.21 -9.68
C GLN A 231 6.42 -9.04 -10.59
N TYR A 232 5.61 -7.98 -10.60
CA TYR A 232 5.96 -6.72 -11.23
C TYR A 232 6.90 -5.91 -10.33
N SER A 233 7.70 -5.02 -10.95
CA SER A 233 8.42 -4.00 -10.21
C SER A 233 7.45 -2.92 -9.73
N PRO A 234 7.55 -2.44 -8.47
CA PRO A 234 6.77 -1.30 -8.01
C PRO A 234 7.25 0.02 -8.63
N TYR A 235 8.37 0.01 -9.36
CA TYR A 235 8.97 1.17 -10.01
C TYR A 235 9.00 0.95 -11.51
N VAL A 236 8.40 1.87 -12.25
CA VAL A 236 8.36 1.82 -13.72
C VAL A 236 9.47 2.72 -14.26
N TYR A 237 10.47 2.12 -14.89
CA TYR A 237 11.58 2.86 -15.51
C TYR A 237 11.30 3.20 -16.97
N TYR A 238 10.47 2.43 -17.64
CA TYR A 238 10.09 2.59 -19.05
C TYR A 238 8.58 2.77 -19.17
N ASN A 239 8.12 3.31 -20.30
CA ASN A 239 6.67 3.47 -20.57
C ASN A 239 6.01 2.15 -20.97
N GLU A 240 6.80 1.11 -21.24
CA GLU A 240 6.35 -0.23 -21.62
C GLU A 240 6.45 -1.16 -20.40
N HIS A 241 5.51 -2.04 -20.27
CA HIS A 241 5.32 -2.95 -19.14
C HIS A 241 6.17 -4.21 -19.26
#